data_231e6056d8cbe37fba904e759e1d74c6
#
_entry.id   231e6056d8cbe37fba904e759e1d74c6
#
_cell.length_a   1.000
_cell.length_b   1.000
_cell.length_c   1.000
_cell.angle_alpha   90.00
_cell.angle_beta   90.00
_cell.angle_gamma   90.00
#
_symmetry.space_group_name_H-M   'P 1'
#
loop_
_entity.id
_entity.type
_entity.pdbx_description
1 polymer ?
#
loop_
_entity_poly.entity_id
_entity_poly.type
_entity_poly.pdbx_seq_one_letter_code
_entity_poly.pdbx_strand_id
1 'polypeptide(L)'
;MKKLLLFFTILTGLSCSSPDNDINSIITVSKGTLELSDTYGGSKNDVAKSVIATSDGGFAVLGFTKSTDGDVSGKDSENYDFWVLKFNSEAQLEWNKTYGGSGDDRGSHLIQTSDGVYALIGYSDSSDGDVSVNNGNRDFWVVKIDASGAIHWEKSFGYAGIDEGVSILETSDNHFILSGVLDVSASGGDGNFGRYSTMHAGGDYWSIKINSTGDLVWSRFYGGSFTDAPTGILEDTNNNLITVGGSDSNDVDISNNKGTYDFWVVKSNSSGNIIWEKSYGGSEIDEARDVVSSENGNHIIVGDTRSEEQDVSVNNGAADLWILKITENGDVLWEKSLGGSNFYVARSINSTFDNGFIIAGSSRSSDGNVNENKGQNDAWIIKISNAGELLWEKTVGGTEIDFAYDAVKLTNGTIIAVGETSSFDGDILVNKGFTDLLIIKIN
;
A
#
# COMPACT_ATOMS: atom_id res chain seq x y z
N MET A 1 49.33 45.42 -66.10
CA MET A 1 49.00 44.08 -65.51
C MET A 1 49.69 43.96 -64.14
N LYS A 2 49.00 44.24 -63.05
CA LYS A 2 49.49 44.09 -61.68
C LYS A 2 48.64 43.02 -61.04
N LYS A 3 49.26 41.91 -60.64
CA LYS A 3 48.63 40.85 -59.87
C LYS A 3 48.58 41.24 -58.36
N LEU A 4 47.40 41.24 -57.79
CA LEU A 4 47.15 41.47 -56.36
C LEU A 4 47.17 40.10 -55.68
N LEU A 5 48.09 39.92 -54.73
CA LEU A 5 48.17 38.76 -53.88
C LEU A 5 47.33 39.04 -52.59
N LEU A 6 46.32 38.22 -52.33
CA LEU A 6 45.55 38.27 -51.10
C LEU A 6 46.16 37.26 -50.11
N PHE A 7 46.62 37.76 -48.95
CA PHE A 7 47.02 36.91 -47.82
C PHE A 7 45.78 36.58 -46.97
N PHE A 8 45.48 35.32 -46.82
CA PHE A 8 44.52 34.84 -45.83
C PHE A 8 45.28 34.48 -44.53
N THR A 9 45.02 35.22 -43.49
CA THR A 9 45.44 34.86 -42.11
C THR A 9 44.38 33.95 -41.50
N ILE A 10 44.76 32.69 -41.19
CA ILE A 10 43.99 31.72 -40.43
C ILE A 10 44.20 32.00 -38.97
N LEU A 11 43.14 32.50 -38.26
CA LEU A 11 43.10 32.59 -36.80
C LEU A 11 42.60 31.23 -36.29
N THR A 12 43.50 30.46 -35.63
CA THR A 12 43.10 29.26 -34.89
C THR A 12 42.63 29.67 -33.49
N GLY A 13 41.31 29.68 -33.31
CA GLY A 13 40.70 29.82 -31.99
C GLY A 13 40.83 28.47 -31.25
N LEU A 14 41.60 28.45 -30.19
CA LEU A 14 41.55 27.40 -29.19
C LEU A 14 40.26 27.54 -28.36
N SER A 15 39.28 26.66 -28.64
CA SER A 15 38.10 26.48 -27.79
C SER A 15 38.48 25.50 -26.69
N CYS A 16 38.56 25.99 -25.46
CA CYS A 16 38.55 25.14 -24.28
C CYS A 16 37.13 24.61 -24.10
N SER A 17 36.85 23.36 -24.45
CA SER A 17 35.67 22.64 -24.02
C SER A 17 35.91 22.15 -22.60
N SER A 18 35.17 22.68 -21.64
CA SER A 18 34.93 22.05 -20.34
C SER A 18 34.27 20.69 -20.56
N PRO A 19 34.65 19.63 -19.84
CA PRO A 19 33.88 18.39 -19.90
C PRO A 19 32.55 18.63 -19.17
N ASP A 20 31.48 18.77 -19.91
CA ASP A 20 30.14 18.59 -19.40
C ASP A 20 30.03 17.16 -18.90
N ASN A 21 30.03 17.01 -17.56
CA ASN A 21 29.59 15.79 -16.92
C ASN A 21 28.07 15.66 -17.09
N ASP A 22 27.64 15.28 -18.28
CA ASP A 22 26.34 14.70 -18.50
C ASP A 22 26.30 13.35 -17.78
N ILE A 23 25.89 13.38 -16.51
CA ILE A 23 25.39 12.20 -15.83
C ILE A 23 23.99 11.95 -16.42
N ASN A 24 23.95 11.43 -17.64
CA ASN A 24 22.80 10.72 -18.14
C ASN A 24 22.68 9.44 -17.30
N SER A 25 22.01 9.52 -16.16
CA SER A 25 21.45 8.34 -15.54
C SER A 25 20.50 7.74 -16.57
N ILE A 26 20.93 6.63 -17.18
CA ILE A 26 20.05 5.83 -18.04
C ILE A 26 18.94 5.35 -17.13
N ILE A 27 17.79 6.02 -17.15
CA ILE A 27 16.56 5.53 -16.52
C ILE A 27 16.19 4.28 -17.29
N THR A 28 16.59 3.12 -16.78
CA THR A 28 16.13 1.84 -17.31
C THR A 28 14.62 1.74 -17.06
N VAL A 29 13.86 1.90 -18.13
CA VAL A 29 12.41 1.67 -18.08
C VAL A 29 12.22 0.17 -17.91
N SER A 30 11.64 -0.26 -16.80
CA SER A 30 11.25 -1.66 -16.58
C SER A 30 10.37 -2.13 -17.75
N LYS A 31 10.64 -3.33 -18.21
CA LYS A 31 9.90 -3.96 -19.33
C LYS A 31 8.86 -4.98 -18.83
N GLY A 32 8.67 -5.10 -17.53
CA GLY A 32 7.77 -6.10 -16.94
C GLY A 32 8.28 -7.54 -17.10
N THR A 33 9.60 -7.75 -17.15
CA THR A 33 10.19 -9.08 -17.26
C THR A 33 10.32 -9.70 -15.88
N LEU A 34 9.66 -10.83 -15.66
CA LEU A 34 9.82 -11.62 -14.42
C LEU A 34 11.25 -12.15 -14.34
N GLU A 35 11.96 -11.84 -13.25
CA GLU A 35 13.29 -12.38 -12.97
C GLU A 35 13.27 -13.47 -11.92
N LEU A 36 12.39 -13.32 -10.91
CA LEU A 36 12.33 -14.22 -9.78
C LEU A 36 10.91 -14.25 -9.21
N SER A 37 10.47 -15.45 -8.81
CA SER A 37 9.35 -15.68 -7.92
C SER A 37 9.84 -16.64 -6.82
N ASP A 38 10.02 -16.12 -5.61
CA ASP A 38 10.47 -16.88 -4.45
C ASP A 38 9.40 -16.91 -3.38
N THR A 39 9.39 -17.99 -2.59
CA THR A 39 8.46 -18.18 -1.48
C THR A 39 9.20 -18.31 -0.16
N TYR A 40 8.64 -17.68 0.87
CA TYR A 40 9.11 -17.78 2.23
C TYR A 40 7.97 -18.24 3.13
N GLY A 41 8.26 -19.19 4.03
CA GLY A 41 7.25 -19.74 4.91
C GLY A 41 7.66 -21.06 5.54
N GLY A 42 6.67 -21.74 6.10
CA GLY A 42 6.80 -23.07 6.67
C GLY A 42 5.59 -23.94 6.39
N SER A 43 5.22 -24.81 7.31
CA SER A 43 4.15 -25.79 7.08
C SER A 43 2.72 -25.24 7.19
N LYS A 44 2.54 -23.95 7.53
CA LYS A 44 1.23 -23.31 7.74
C LYS A 44 1.03 -22.15 6.75
N ASN A 45 0.22 -21.15 7.14
CA ASN A 45 -0.06 -19.97 6.34
C ASN A 45 0.91 -18.83 6.66
N ASP A 46 1.52 -18.30 5.64
CA ASP A 46 2.50 -17.24 5.70
C ASP A 46 2.19 -16.21 4.60
N VAL A 47 2.04 -14.95 4.95
CA VAL A 47 1.50 -13.91 4.06
C VAL A 47 2.33 -12.65 4.17
N ALA A 48 2.68 -12.01 3.03
CA ALA A 48 3.15 -10.63 3.00
C ALA A 48 1.99 -9.66 2.78
N LYS A 49 2.04 -8.50 3.42
CA LYS A 49 1.04 -7.43 3.27
C LYS A 49 1.61 -6.15 2.71
N SER A 50 2.84 -5.82 3.04
CA SER A 50 3.45 -4.56 2.66
C SER A 50 4.93 -4.71 2.37
N VAL A 51 5.45 -3.93 1.41
CA VAL A 51 6.86 -3.87 1.04
C VAL A 51 7.33 -2.43 0.87
N ILE A 52 8.52 -2.12 1.38
CA ILE A 52 9.15 -0.82 1.20
C ILE A 52 10.57 -0.97 0.67
N ALA A 53 11.00 -0.03 -0.17
CA ALA A 53 12.42 0.16 -0.46
C ALA A 53 13.11 0.75 0.77
N THR A 54 14.29 0.23 1.10
CA THR A 54 15.07 0.70 2.25
C THR A 54 16.25 1.58 1.82
N SER A 55 16.69 2.47 2.70
CA SER A 55 17.72 3.47 2.42
C SER A 55 19.10 2.87 2.08
N ASP A 56 19.33 1.60 2.41
CA ASP A 56 20.52 0.83 2.04
C ASP A 56 20.46 0.24 0.62
N GLY A 57 19.37 0.49 -0.11
CA GLY A 57 19.12 0.01 -1.47
C GLY A 57 18.44 -1.37 -1.54
N GLY A 58 18.18 -2.01 -0.41
CA GLY A 58 17.40 -3.23 -0.30
C GLY A 58 15.90 -2.97 -0.14
N PHE A 59 15.19 -3.91 0.49
CA PHE A 59 13.78 -3.79 0.82
C PHE A 59 13.42 -4.53 2.11
N ALA A 60 12.32 -4.12 2.73
CA ALA A 60 11.75 -4.79 3.88
C ALA A 60 10.29 -5.16 3.60
N VAL A 61 9.86 -6.30 4.12
CA VAL A 61 8.51 -6.86 3.96
C VAL A 61 7.92 -7.06 5.35
N LEU A 62 6.66 -6.69 5.51
CA LEU A 62 5.83 -7.02 6.66
C LEU A 62 4.64 -7.86 6.23
N GLY A 63 4.32 -8.82 7.05
CA GLY A 63 3.11 -9.60 6.99
C GLY A 63 2.89 -10.35 8.29
N PHE A 64 2.44 -11.58 8.19
CA PHE A 64 2.22 -12.43 9.35
C PHE A 64 2.46 -13.90 9.01
N THR A 65 2.84 -14.68 10.02
CA THR A 65 3.13 -16.10 9.88
C THR A 65 2.42 -16.92 10.96
N LYS A 66 1.92 -18.09 10.56
CA LYS A 66 1.41 -19.12 11.48
C LYS A 66 2.39 -20.28 11.65
N SER A 67 3.44 -20.31 10.84
CA SER A 67 4.44 -21.36 10.84
C SER A 67 5.39 -21.24 12.02
N THR A 68 5.91 -22.38 12.48
CA THR A 68 6.94 -22.50 13.51
C THR A 68 8.18 -23.22 12.98
N ASP A 69 8.22 -23.44 11.64
CA ASP A 69 9.26 -24.19 10.94
C ASP A 69 9.60 -23.51 9.59
N GLY A 70 10.38 -24.19 8.78
CA GLY A 70 10.79 -23.67 7.48
C GLY A 70 11.72 -22.48 7.60
N ASP A 71 11.34 -21.34 6.99
CA ASP A 71 12.10 -20.10 7.03
C ASP A 71 11.80 -19.26 8.27
N VAL A 72 10.77 -19.61 9.03
CA VAL A 72 10.37 -18.91 10.26
C VAL A 72 11.27 -19.31 11.41
N SER A 73 11.84 -18.34 12.10
CA SER A 73 12.75 -18.59 13.22
C SER A 73 12.26 -17.92 14.50
N GLY A 74 12.44 -18.63 15.62
CA GLY A 74 12.21 -18.07 16.97
C GLY A 74 10.74 -18.02 17.40
N LYS A 75 9.83 -18.68 16.68
CA LYS A 75 8.41 -18.77 17.00
C LYS A 75 8.07 -20.17 17.51
N ASP A 76 7.37 -20.23 18.65
CA ASP A 76 7.06 -21.48 19.35
C ASP A 76 5.57 -21.87 19.31
N SER A 77 4.68 -20.95 18.92
CA SER A 77 3.22 -21.13 18.91
C SER A 77 2.64 -21.10 17.50
N GLU A 78 1.54 -21.85 17.27
CA GLU A 78 0.84 -21.92 15.98
C GLU A 78 -0.28 -20.84 15.85
N ASN A 79 -0.19 -19.70 16.53
CA ASN A 79 -0.98 -18.49 16.30
C ASN A 79 -0.31 -17.65 15.20
N TYR A 80 -0.97 -16.60 14.73
CA TYR A 80 -0.35 -15.64 13.83
C TYR A 80 0.45 -14.61 14.60
N ASP A 81 1.69 -14.32 14.15
CA ASP A 81 2.51 -13.21 14.62
C ASP A 81 2.89 -12.32 13.44
N PHE A 82 3.16 -11.03 13.70
CA PHE A 82 3.83 -10.18 12.72
C PHE A 82 5.10 -10.86 12.26
N TRP A 83 5.37 -10.81 10.97
CA TRP A 83 6.59 -11.36 10.41
C TRP A 83 7.27 -10.32 9.53
N VAL A 84 8.48 -9.93 9.89
CA VAL A 84 9.30 -8.98 9.15
C VAL A 84 10.46 -9.70 8.51
N LEU A 85 10.66 -9.47 7.21
CA LEU A 85 11.80 -9.98 6.45
C LEU A 85 12.55 -8.79 5.84
N LYS A 86 13.87 -8.74 6.00
CA LYS A 86 14.74 -7.74 5.40
C LYS A 86 15.63 -8.38 4.34
N PHE A 87 15.66 -7.76 3.17
CA PHE A 87 16.44 -8.22 2.00
C PHE A 87 17.40 -7.14 1.53
N ASN A 88 18.51 -7.58 0.93
CA ASN A 88 19.41 -6.70 0.19
C ASN A 88 18.85 -6.38 -1.23
N SER A 89 19.60 -5.58 -2.01
CA SER A 89 19.21 -5.16 -3.38
C SER A 89 19.12 -6.30 -4.39
N GLU A 90 19.75 -7.43 -4.11
CA GLU A 90 19.72 -8.65 -4.94
C GLU A 90 18.60 -9.61 -4.56
N ALA A 91 17.72 -9.21 -3.64
CA ALA A 91 16.65 -10.03 -3.05
C ALA A 91 17.15 -11.23 -2.23
N GLN A 92 18.32 -11.11 -1.60
CA GLN A 92 18.82 -12.11 -0.66
C GLN A 92 18.38 -11.73 0.76
N LEU A 93 17.80 -12.68 1.47
CA LEU A 93 17.32 -12.49 2.86
C LEU A 93 18.52 -12.20 3.78
N GLU A 94 18.48 -11.07 4.48
CA GLU A 94 19.48 -10.68 5.48
C GLU A 94 19.09 -11.13 6.88
N TRP A 95 17.82 -10.92 7.24
CA TRP A 95 17.25 -11.39 8.50
C TRP A 95 15.71 -11.47 8.41
N ASN A 96 15.11 -12.28 9.29
CA ASN A 96 13.67 -12.24 9.55
C ASN A 96 13.41 -12.35 11.06
N LYS A 97 12.27 -11.79 11.50
CA LYS A 97 11.83 -11.83 12.91
C LYS A 97 10.31 -11.83 13.02
N THR A 98 9.83 -12.51 14.04
CA THR A 98 8.42 -12.49 14.43
C THR A 98 8.24 -11.65 15.69
N TYR A 99 7.05 -11.02 15.80
CA TYR A 99 6.65 -10.22 16.95
C TYR A 99 5.19 -10.54 17.27
N GLY A 100 4.88 -10.76 18.55
CA GLY A 100 3.53 -11.09 18.99
C GLY A 100 3.48 -11.67 20.40
N GLY A 101 2.36 -12.30 20.71
CA GLY A 101 2.11 -12.96 21.96
C GLY A 101 1.41 -14.32 21.81
N SER A 102 0.50 -14.65 22.73
CA SER A 102 -0.22 -15.94 22.68
C SER A 102 -1.49 -15.91 21.80
N GLY A 103 -1.92 -14.74 21.34
CA GLY A 103 -3.07 -14.56 20.45
C GLY A 103 -2.69 -14.46 18.97
N ASP A 104 -3.62 -14.00 18.14
CA ASP A 104 -3.38 -13.71 16.72
C ASP A 104 -2.92 -12.26 16.54
N ASP A 105 -1.72 -12.06 16.01
CA ASP A 105 -1.10 -10.77 15.78
C ASP A 105 -0.76 -10.66 14.29
N ARG A 106 -1.40 -9.72 13.55
CA ARG A 106 -1.22 -9.64 12.09
C ARG A 106 -0.80 -8.26 11.64
N GLY A 107 0.40 -8.22 11.01
CA GLY A 107 0.96 -7.01 10.41
C GLY A 107 0.27 -6.65 9.10
N SER A 108 -0.04 -5.36 8.94
CA SER A 108 -0.73 -4.81 7.77
C SER A 108 0.17 -3.89 6.93
N HIS A 109 0.90 -2.97 7.55
CA HIS A 109 1.70 -1.98 6.84
C HIS A 109 2.98 -1.60 7.59
N LEU A 110 4.07 -1.34 6.84
CA LEU A 110 5.33 -0.87 7.41
C LEU A 110 5.85 0.35 6.67
N ILE A 111 6.63 1.16 7.38
CA ILE A 111 7.41 2.26 6.81
C ILE A 111 8.84 2.22 7.33
N GLN A 112 9.79 2.76 6.56
CA GLN A 112 11.08 3.18 7.10
C GLN A 112 10.96 4.65 7.50
N THR A 113 11.27 4.94 8.76
CA THR A 113 11.18 6.27 9.32
C THR A 113 12.39 7.14 8.93
N SER A 114 12.27 8.45 9.07
CA SER A 114 13.30 9.42 8.71
C SER A 114 14.62 9.22 9.49
N ASP A 115 14.57 8.60 10.67
CA ASP A 115 15.74 8.20 11.47
C ASP A 115 16.34 6.84 11.08
N GLY A 116 15.79 6.20 10.01
CA GLY A 116 16.36 4.98 9.40
C GLY A 116 15.92 3.66 10.05
N VAL A 117 15.00 3.70 11.02
CA VAL A 117 14.41 2.51 11.66
C VAL A 117 13.07 2.16 11.00
N TYR A 118 12.33 1.18 11.52
CA TYR A 118 11.04 0.78 10.95
C TYR A 118 9.90 1.00 11.94
N ALA A 119 8.75 1.42 11.44
CA ALA A 119 7.49 1.42 12.17
C ALA A 119 6.49 0.50 11.47
N LEU A 120 5.88 -0.36 12.24
CA LEU A 120 4.96 -1.42 11.82
C LEU A 120 3.59 -1.15 12.42
N ILE A 121 2.54 -1.46 11.70
CA ILE A 121 1.16 -1.44 12.21
C ILE A 121 0.41 -2.69 11.78
N GLY A 122 -0.57 -3.05 12.56
CA GLY A 122 -1.53 -4.09 12.32
C GLY A 122 -2.48 -4.18 13.51
N TYR A 123 -2.91 -5.39 13.85
CA TYR A 123 -3.69 -5.63 15.05
C TYR A 123 -3.11 -6.76 15.89
N SER A 124 -3.47 -6.75 17.15
CA SER A 124 -3.14 -7.81 18.11
C SER A 124 -4.36 -8.16 18.94
N ASP A 125 -4.57 -9.46 19.20
CA ASP A 125 -5.48 -9.97 20.25
C ASP A 125 -4.72 -10.57 21.45
N SER A 126 -3.40 -10.36 21.48
CA SER A 126 -2.52 -10.78 22.57
C SER A 126 -2.50 -9.78 23.73
N SER A 127 -2.16 -10.26 24.91
CA SER A 127 -1.89 -9.45 26.12
C SER A 127 -0.64 -9.92 26.87
N ASP A 128 0.27 -10.55 26.15
CA ASP A 128 1.53 -11.10 26.63
C ASP A 128 2.60 -11.09 25.51
N GLY A 129 3.77 -11.67 25.79
CA GLY A 129 4.87 -11.69 24.84
C GLY A 129 5.42 -10.29 24.57
N ASP A 130 5.40 -9.86 23.31
CA ASP A 130 5.82 -8.52 22.90
C ASP A 130 4.70 -7.47 23.07
N VAL A 131 3.46 -7.89 23.34
CA VAL A 131 2.28 -7.03 23.49
C VAL A 131 2.02 -6.73 24.96
N SER A 132 2.20 -5.48 25.37
CA SER A 132 2.08 -5.09 26.78
C SER A 132 0.65 -4.91 27.25
N VAL A 133 -0.26 -4.50 26.37
CA VAL A 133 -1.67 -4.17 26.68
C VAL A 133 -2.56 -4.52 25.51
N ASN A 134 -3.74 -5.08 25.81
CA ASN A 134 -4.88 -5.18 24.89
C ASN A 134 -6.14 -4.77 25.67
N ASN A 135 -6.95 -3.90 25.09
CA ASN A 135 -8.14 -3.33 25.74
C ASN A 135 -9.45 -4.00 25.30
N GLY A 136 -9.40 -4.84 24.26
CA GLY A 136 -10.59 -5.45 23.68
C GLY A 136 -10.39 -6.84 23.12
N ASN A 137 -11.02 -7.11 22.01
CA ASN A 137 -10.81 -8.33 21.24
C ASN A 137 -9.55 -8.19 20.37
N ARG A 138 -9.49 -7.10 19.59
CA ARG A 138 -8.33 -6.72 18.78
C ARG A 138 -8.10 -5.25 18.93
N ASP A 139 -6.85 -4.88 19.12
CA ASP A 139 -6.41 -3.48 19.17
C ASP A 139 -5.43 -3.20 18.04
N PHE A 140 -5.36 -1.95 17.55
CA PHE A 140 -4.22 -1.51 16.75
C PHE A 140 -2.95 -1.82 17.52
N TRP A 141 -2.03 -2.49 16.90
CA TRP A 141 -0.72 -2.72 17.48
C TRP A 141 0.35 -2.07 16.61
N VAL A 142 1.14 -1.21 17.22
CA VAL A 142 2.20 -0.43 16.57
C VAL A 142 3.53 -0.79 17.21
N VAL A 143 4.49 -1.20 16.39
CA VAL A 143 5.82 -1.61 16.84
C VAL A 143 6.87 -0.79 16.11
N LYS A 144 7.74 -0.11 16.85
CA LYS A 144 8.93 0.55 16.30
C LYS A 144 10.16 -0.32 16.57
N ILE A 145 10.88 -0.71 15.51
CA ILE A 145 12.05 -1.58 15.59
C ILE A 145 13.26 -0.88 14.98
N ASP A 146 14.46 -1.21 15.43
CA ASP A 146 15.71 -0.74 14.83
C ASP A 146 16.06 -1.50 13.52
N ALA A 147 17.13 -1.11 12.84
CA ALA A 147 17.58 -1.73 11.61
C ALA A 147 17.97 -3.22 11.77
N SER A 148 18.22 -3.68 12.99
CA SER A 148 18.49 -5.09 13.32
C SER A 148 17.24 -5.88 13.70
N GLY A 149 16.06 -5.21 13.74
CA GLY A 149 14.80 -5.76 14.15
C GLY A 149 14.62 -5.85 15.68
N ALA A 150 15.35 -5.10 16.50
CA ALA A 150 15.09 -5.03 17.94
C ALA A 150 14.00 -4.00 18.25
N ILE A 151 13.05 -4.34 19.11
CA ILE A 151 11.95 -3.43 19.48
C ILE A 151 12.52 -2.25 20.27
N HIS A 152 12.21 -1.02 19.78
CA HIS A 152 12.44 0.22 20.52
C HIS A 152 11.28 0.52 21.47
N TRP A 153 10.07 0.43 20.97
CA TRP A 153 8.82 0.53 21.72
C TRP A 153 7.68 -0.14 20.95
N GLU A 154 6.64 -0.50 21.68
CA GLU A 154 5.36 -0.93 21.13
C GLU A 154 4.21 -0.20 21.83
N LYS A 155 3.07 -0.08 21.19
CA LYS A 155 1.85 0.54 21.70
C LYS A 155 0.62 -0.12 21.11
N SER A 156 -0.39 -0.32 21.95
CA SER A 156 -1.73 -0.72 21.55
C SER A 156 -2.70 0.44 21.67
N PHE A 157 -3.61 0.55 20.69
CA PHE A 157 -4.69 1.54 20.69
C PHE A 157 -5.97 0.81 20.34
N GLY A 158 -6.97 0.88 21.20
CA GLY A 158 -8.25 0.23 20.99
C GLY A 158 -9.15 0.34 22.21
N TYR A 159 -10.36 -0.20 22.05
CA TYR A 159 -11.40 -0.25 23.05
C TYR A 159 -11.93 -1.69 23.19
N ALA A 160 -13.17 -1.89 23.66
CA ALA A 160 -13.69 -3.24 23.93
C ALA A 160 -14.01 -4.07 22.66
N GLY A 161 -13.99 -3.47 21.47
CA GLY A 161 -14.38 -4.10 20.21
C GLY A 161 -13.24 -4.72 19.42
N ILE A 162 -13.44 -4.74 18.10
CA ILE A 162 -12.46 -5.13 17.11
C ILE A 162 -11.95 -3.86 16.43
N ASP A 163 -10.72 -3.46 16.78
CA ASP A 163 -10.08 -2.27 16.24
C ASP A 163 -8.84 -2.72 15.47
N GLU A 164 -8.82 -2.48 14.14
CA GLU A 164 -7.78 -3.04 13.27
C GLU A 164 -6.98 -1.92 12.59
N GLY A 165 -5.68 -1.84 12.88
CA GLY A 165 -4.75 -0.95 12.22
C GLY A 165 -4.42 -1.41 10.80
N VAL A 166 -4.58 -0.51 9.81
CA VAL A 166 -4.40 -0.83 8.39
C VAL A 166 -3.19 -0.15 7.80
N SER A 167 -2.98 1.14 8.10
CA SER A 167 -1.92 1.93 7.50
C SER A 167 -1.25 2.87 8.51
N ILE A 168 0.04 3.12 8.32
CA ILE A 168 0.85 4.05 9.10
C ILE A 168 1.66 4.94 8.17
N LEU A 169 1.79 6.22 8.51
CA LEU A 169 2.70 7.14 7.85
C LEU A 169 3.46 7.99 8.88
N GLU A 170 4.68 8.40 8.55
CA GLU A 170 5.42 9.43 9.28
C GLU A 170 5.11 10.79 8.65
N THR A 171 4.65 11.73 9.46
CA THR A 171 4.32 13.09 9.01
C THR A 171 5.56 13.97 8.95
N SER A 172 5.48 15.07 8.19
CA SER A 172 6.55 16.05 8.02
C SER A 172 7.01 16.71 9.34
N ASP A 173 6.21 16.65 10.41
CA ASP A 173 6.53 17.11 11.76
C ASP A 173 7.06 16.00 12.70
N ASN A 174 7.51 14.86 12.13
CA ASN A 174 8.06 13.69 12.84
C ASN A 174 7.09 13.04 13.84
N HIS A 175 5.80 13.06 13.53
CA HIS A 175 4.79 12.27 14.21
C HIS A 175 4.37 11.10 13.32
N PHE A 176 3.54 10.21 13.84
CA PHE A 176 2.92 9.15 13.06
C PHE A 176 1.41 9.36 13.01
N ILE A 177 0.83 9.08 11.84
CA ILE A 177 -0.62 8.87 11.71
C ILE A 177 -0.85 7.39 11.52
N LEU A 178 -1.70 6.83 12.35
CA LEU A 178 -2.23 5.49 12.29
C LEU A 178 -3.64 5.58 11.71
N SER A 179 -3.96 4.74 10.76
CA SER A 179 -5.29 4.65 10.16
C SER A 179 -5.79 3.21 10.19
N GLY A 180 -7.06 3.04 10.46
CA GLY A 180 -7.69 1.72 10.50
C GLY A 180 -9.16 1.82 10.92
N VAL A 181 -9.76 0.71 11.29
CA VAL A 181 -11.16 0.60 11.67
C VAL A 181 -11.31 0.67 13.18
N LEU A 182 -12.22 1.51 13.67
CA LEU A 182 -12.70 1.53 15.06
C LEU A 182 -14.08 0.86 15.12
N ASP A 183 -14.26 -0.14 15.97
CA ASP A 183 -15.60 -0.60 16.35
C ASP A 183 -16.26 0.42 17.28
N VAL A 184 -16.96 1.38 16.67
CA VAL A 184 -17.62 2.49 17.39
C VAL A 184 -18.68 1.99 18.36
N SER A 185 -19.36 0.90 18.01
CA SER A 185 -20.42 0.33 18.85
C SER A 185 -19.88 -0.18 20.19
N ALA A 186 -18.72 -0.86 20.16
CA ALA A 186 -18.06 -1.34 21.37
C ALA A 186 -17.36 -0.21 22.14
N SER A 187 -16.82 0.79 21.46
CA SER A 187 -16.13 1.93 22.07
C SER A 187 -17.07 2.89 22.81
N GLY A 188 -18.38 2.81 22.56
CA GLY A 188 -19.37 3.75 23.11
C GLY A 188 -19.19 5.18 22.59
N GLY A 189 -18.48 5.34 21.45
CA GLY A 189 -18.16 6.62 20.84
C GLY A 189 -16.92 7.32 21.40
N ASP A 190 -16.16 6.63 22.24
CA ASP A 190 -14.85 7.10 22.66
C ASP A 190 -13.91 7.22 21.43
N GLY A 191 -12.97 8.14 21.46
CA GLY A 191 -12.04 8.37 20.35
C GLY A 191 -12.29 9.67 19.60
N ASN A 192 -13.50 10.23 19.61
CA ASN A 192 -13.81 11.51 18.98
C ASN A 192 -14.46 12.49 19.96
N PHE A 193 -13.66 13.25 20.67
CA PHE A 193 -14.12 14.19 21.67
C PHE A 193 -15.09 15.24 21.08
N GLY A 194 -16.33 15.24 21.61
CA GLY A 194 -17.38 16.20 21.24
C GLY A 194 -18.37 15.76 20.18
N ARG A 195 -18.21 14.55 19.60
CA ARG A 195 -19.25 13.93 18.77
C ARG A 195 -19.93 12.80 19.56
N TYR A 196 -21.23 12.85 19.69
CA TYR A 196 -21.98 11.81 20.39
C TYR A 196 -22.29 10.66 19.41
N SER A 197 -21.88 9.50 19.77
CA SER A 197 -21.85 8.25 18.99
C SER A 197 -23.19 7.59 18.69
N THR A 198 -24.30 8.18 19.07
CA THR A 198 -25.61 7.53 18.85
C THR A 198 -26.04 7.44 17.37
N MET A 199 -25.30 8.06 16.48
CA MET A 199 -25.53 8.02 15.03
C MET A 199 -24.49 7.19 14.27
N HIS A 200 -23.35 6.89 14.88
CA HIS A 200 -22.33 6.02 14.30
C HIS A 200 -22.59 4.57 14.70
N ALA A 201 -22.38 3.63 13.78
CA ALA A 201 -22.49 2.20 14.03
C ALA A 201 -21.60 1.42 13.07
N GLY A 202 -21.29 0.16 13.41
CA GLY A 202 -20.36 -0.64 12.61
C GLY A 202 -18.92 -0.21 12.86
N GLY A 203 -18.11 -0.30 11.83
CA GLY A 203 -16.73 0.20 11.83
C GLY A 203 -16.63 1.58 11.18
N ASP A 204 -15.88 2.48 11.80
CA ASP A 204 -15.60 3.81 11.26
C ASP A 204 -14.11 3.97 10.93
N TYR A 205 -13.76 4.90 10.03
CA TYR A 205 -12.38 5.34 9.84
C TYR A 205 -11.82 5.87 11.15
N TRP A 206 -10.79 5.27 11.67
CA TRP A 206 -10.10 5.75 12.85
C TRP A 206 -8.71 6.27 12.49
N SER A 207 -8.47 7.55 12.79
CA SER A 207 -7.17 8.20 12.63
C SER A 207 -6.62 8.59 13.99
N ILE A 208 -5.39 8.18 14.28
CA ILE A 208 -4.70 8.47 15.53
C ILE A 208 -3.37 9.15 15.18
N LYS A 209 -3.10 10.31 15.78
CA LYS A 209 -1.77 10.93 15.73
C LYS A 209 -1.02 10.61 17.00
N ILE A 210 0.19 10.07 16.85
CA ILE A 210 1.12 9.82 17.95
C ILE A 210 2.44 10.54 17.69
N ASN A 211 3.17 10.86 18.76
CA ASN A 211 4.52 11.43 18.64
C ASN A 211 5.56 10.34 18.34
N SER A 212 6.83 10.71 18.15
CA SER A 212 7.94 9.79 17.83
C SER A 212 8.23 8.76 18.93
N THR A 213 7.72 8.94 20.15
CA THR A 213 7.83 8.01 21.29
C THR A 213 6.58 7.15 21.48
N GLY A 214 5.59 7.27 20.59
CA GLY A 214 4.37 6.49 20.63
C GLY A 214 3.27 7.06 21.53
N ASP A 215 3.42 8.29 22.06
CA ASP A 215 2.40 8.88 22.93
C ASP A 215 1.30 9.55 22.11
N LEU A 216 0.06 9.37 22.52
CA LEU A 216 -1.12 9.91 21.87
C LEU A 216 -1.10 11.44 21.81
N VAL A 217 -1.29 12.03 20.64
CA VAL A 217 -1.46 13.47 20.42
C VAL A 217 -2.94 13.80 20.21
N TRP A 218 -3.60 13.09 19.29
CA TRP A 218 -5.05 13.17 19.09
C TRP A 218 -5.59 11.90 18.46
N SER A 219 -6.87 11.68 18.59
CA SER A 219 -7.64 10.59 18.00
C SER A 219 -8.92 11.14 17.40
N ARG A 220 -9.32 10.65 16.22
CA ARG A 220 -10.54 11.01 15.51
C ARG A 220 -11.09 9.81 14.76
N PHE A 221 -12.41 9.66 14.75
CA PHE A 221 -13.08 8.75 13.83
C PHE A 221 -14.05 9.52 12.91
N TYR A 222 -14.28 8.99 11.74
CA TYR A 222 -15.15 9.54 10.70
C TYR A 222 -15.96 8.42 10.11
N GLY A 223 -17.24 8.65 9.87
CA GLY A 223 -18.13 7.62 9.33
C GLY A 223 -19.59 7.98 9.47
N GLY A 224 -20.44 6.98 9.33
CA GLY A 224 -21.87 7.11 9.40
C GLY A 224 -22.57 6.03 10.22
N SER A 225 -23.77 5.64 9.81
CA SER A 225 -24.58 4.67 10.55
C SER A 225 -24.34 3.21 10.12
N PHE A 226 -23.46 2.97 9.16
CA PHE A 226 -23.09 1.64 8.65
C PHE A 226 -21.57 1.43 8.71
N THR A 227 -21.02 0.61 7.79
CA THR A 227 -19.60 0.26 7.82
C THR A 227 -18.78 1.20 6.94
N ASP A 228 -17.79 1.80 7.55
CA ASP A 228 -16.81 2.67 6.89
C ASP A 228 -15.42 2.16 7.22
N ALA A 229 -14.67 1.71 6.20
CA ALA A 229 -13.37 1.06 6.40
C ALA A 229 -12.27 1.74 5.58
N PRO A 230 -11.24 2.33 6.24
CA PRO A 230 -10.12 2.93 5.53
C PRO A 230 -9.15 1.84 5.06
N THR A 231 -8.47 2.13 3.95
CA THR A 231 -7.51 1.22 3.34
C THR A 231 -6.15 1.88 3.12
N GLY A 232 -6.12 3.19 2.86
CA GLY A 232 -4.91 3.95 2.61
C GLY A 232 -4.95 5.36 3.18
N ILE A 233 -3.77 5.91 3.47
CA ILE A 233 -3.60 7.29 3.94
C ILE A 233 -2.30 7.90 3.43
N LEU A 234 -2.33 9.19 3.10
CA LEU A 234 -1.13 9.98 2.79
C LEU A 234 -1.19 11.37 3.42
N GLU A 235 -0.03 12.01 3.59
CA GLU A 235 0.08 13.44 3.89
C GLU A 235 0.35 14.22 2.59
N ASP A 236 -0.45 15.26 2.31
CA ASP A 236 -0.23 16.12 1.16
C ASP A 236 0.85 17.18 1.42
N THR A 237 1.26 17.92 0.39
CA THR A 237 2.30 18.96 0.48
C THR A 237 1.91 20.14 1.37
N ASN A 238 0.65 20.24 1.80
CA ASN A 238 0.13 21.25 2.71
C ASN A 238 -0.05 20.71 4.14
N ASN A 239 0.48 19.52 4.44
CA ASN A 239 0.36 18.80 5.70
C ASN A 239 -1.09 18.42 6.05
N ASN A 240 -1.94 18.24 5.05
CA ASN A 240 -3.26 17.66 5.24
C ASN A 240 -3.18 16.15 5.00
N LEU A 241 -4.11 15.43 5.58
CA LEU A 241 -4.22 13.98 5.45
C LEU A 241 -5.31 13.66 4.42
N ILE A 242 -5.02 12.75 3.51
CA ILE A 242 -5.99 12.15 2.60
C ILE A 242 -6.16 10.69 3.00
N THR A 243 -7.32 10.32 3.50
CA THR A 243 -7.68 8.95 3.86
C THR A 243 -8.68 8.42 2.86
N VAL A 244 -8.47 7.21 2.36
CA VAL A 244 -9.33 6.55 1.37
C VAL A 244 -9.77 5.18 1.86
N GLY A 245 -10.90 4.70 1.35
CA GLY A 245 -11.43 3.37 1.62
C GLY A 245 -12.85 3.22 1.07
N GLY A 246 -13.64 2.34 1.64
CA GLY A 246 -15.04 2.12 1.28
C GLY A 246 -15.99 2.63 2.35
N SER A 247 -17.20 3.04 1.93
CA SER A 247 -18.30 3.39 2.82
C SER A 247 -19.62 2.91 2.24
N ASP A 248 -20.48 2.32 3.08
CA ASP A 248 -21.89 2.03 2.77
C ASP A 248 -22.87 2.97 3.50
N SER A 249 -22.36 3.99 4.18
CA SER A 249 -23.12 5.02 4.86
C SER A 249 -23.53 6.16 3.90
N ASN A 250 -24.61 6.85 4.22
CA ASN A 250 -25.05 8.06 3.51
C ASN A 250 -25.62 9.10 4.49
N ASP A 251 -24.98 9.23 5.64
CA ASP A 251 -25.34 10.15 6.70
C ASP A 251 -24.13 10.54 7.55
N VAL A 252 -24.33 11.38 8.53
CA VAL A 252 -23.36 11.89 9.51
C VAL A 252 -22.20 12.62 8.81
N ASP A 253 -21.08 11.95 8.54
CA ASP A 253 -19.92 12.54 7.87
C ASP A 253 -19.89 12.25 6.37
N ILE A 254 -20.75 11.37 5.85
CA ILE A 254 -20.79 10.95 4.45
C ILE A 254 -21.93 11.61 3.71
N SER A 255 -21.61 12.26 2.60
CA SER A 255 -22.58 12.79 1.65
C SER A 255 -22.39 12.12 0.28
N ASN A 256 -23.51 11.93 -0.45
CA ASN A 256 -23.50 11.45 -1.83
C ASN A 256 -22.95 10.03 -2.06
N ASN A 257 -23.08 9.11 -1.09
CA ASN A 257 -22.96 7.70 -1.42
C ASN A 257 -24.00 7.35 -2.50
N LYS A 258 -23.59 6.67 -3.54
CA LYS A 258 -24.36 6.43 -4.76
C LYS A 258 -24.87 4.99 -4.87
N GLY A 259 -24.24 4.09 -4.15
CA GLY A 259 -24.49 2.66 -4.25
C GLY A 259 -24.49 1.92 -2.94
N THR A 260 -24.01 0.69 -3.00
CA THR A 260 -23.87 -0.18 -1.82
C THR A 260 -22.60 0.22 -1.04
N TYR A 261 -21.46 0.24 -1.73
CA TYR A 261 -20.19 0.78 -1.23
C TYR A 261 -19.62 1.72 -2.28
N ASP A 262 -19.17 2.89 -1.88
CA ASP A 262 -18.44 3.82 -2.74
C ASP A 262 -17.02 4.05 -2.21
N PHE A 263 -16.10 4.44 -3.11
CA PHE A 263 -14.84 5.05 -2.68
C PHE A 263 -15.15 6.26 -1.81
N TRP A 264 -14.83 6.21 -0.57
CA TRP A 264 -14.96 7.35 0.32
C TRP A 264 -13.59 7.96 0.61
N VAL A 265 -13.47 9.26 0.33
CA VAL A 265 -12.24 10.02 0.47
C VAL A 265 -12.45 11.17 1.44
N VAL A 266 -11.65 11.18 2.50
CA VAL A 266 -11.67 12.22 3.53
C VAL A 266 -10.37 13.00 3.49
N LYS A 267 -10.46 14.32 3.25
CA LYS A 267 -9.35 15.24 3.49
C LYS A 267 -9.53 15.92 4.84
N SER A 268 -8.55 15.75 5.72
CA SER A 268 -8.52 16.40 7.02
C SER A 268 -7.24 17.23 7.19
N ASN A 269 -7.26 18.22 8.08
CA ASN A 269 -6.07 18.97 8.42
C ASN A 269 -5.18 18.19 9.40
N SER A 270 -3.98 18.72 9.70
CA SER A 270 -3.00 18.10 10.62
C SER A 270 -3.52 17.88 12.06
N SER A 271 -4.67 18.46 12.42
CA SER A 271 -5.37 18.28 13.71
C SER A 271 -6.53 17.28 13.62
N GLY A 272 -6.72 16.64 12.46
CA GLY A 272 -7.77 15.66 12.23
C GLY A 272 -9.17 16.26 12.01
N ASN A 273 -9.31 17.53 11.64
CA ASN A 273 -10.61 18.11 11.32
C ASN A 273 -10.86 17.99 9.81
N ILE A 274 -12.03 17.49 9.42
CA ILE A 274 -12.42 17.34 8.01
C ILE A 274 -12.39 18.72 7.32
N ILE A 275 -11.70 18.80 6.18
CA ILE A 275 -11.71 19.93 5.26
C ILE A 275 -12.78 19.70 4.18
N TRP A 276 -12.80 18.51 3.61
CA TRP A 276 -13.84 18.01 2.72
C TRP A 276 -13.88 16.48 2.74
N GLU A 277 -15.01 15.93 2.35
CA GLU A 277 -15.20 14.51 2.06
C GLU A 277 -15.91 14.36 0.73
N LYS A 278 -15.69 13.24 0.03
CA LYS A 278 -16.39 12.91 -1.23
C LYS A 278 -16.49 11.41 -1.42
N SER A 279 -17.63 10.99 -1.98
CA SER A 279 -17.86 9.63 -2.45
C SER A 279 -17.79 9.57 -3.98
N TYR A 280 -17.12 8.54 -4.50
CA TYR A 280 -17.01 8.26 -5.93
C TYR A 280 -17.38 6.80 -6.18
N GLY A 281 -18.21 6.57 -7.20
CA GLY A 281 -18.70 5.25 -7.55
C GLY A 281 -19.99 5.28 -8.35
N GLY A 282 -20.68 4.16 -8.37
CA GLY A 282 -21.98 3.99 -9.02
C GLY A 282 -22.98 3.28 -8.11
N SER A 283 -23.89 2.48 -8.67
CA SER A 283 -24.94 1.84 -7.88
C SER A 283 -24.53 0.53 -7.19
N GLU A 284 -23.42 -0.03 -7.58
CA GLU A 284 -22.94 -1.31 -7.07
C GLU A 284 -21.82 -1.11 -6.01
N ILE A 285 -20.91 -2.06 -5.89
CA ILE A 285 -19.79 -2.00 -4.94
C ILE A 285 -18.56 -1.41 -5.62
N ASP A 286 -18.07 -0.32 -5.06
CA ASP A 286 -16.85 0.36 -5.46
C ASP A 286 -15.99 0.60 -4.22
N GLU A 287 -14.81 -0.04 -4.12
CA GLU A 287 -13.97 0.04 -2.92
C GLU A 287 -12.58 0.56 -3.24
N ALA A 288 -12.22 1.73 -2.70
CA ALA A 288 -10.85 2.22 -2.74
C ALA A 288 -9.92 1.32 -1.92
N ARG A 289 -8.70 1.14 -2.39
CA ARG A 289 -7.69 0.29 -1.75
C ARG A 289 -6.45 1.06 -1.32
N ASP A 290 -6.03 2.04 -2.11
CA ASP A 290 -4.83 2.80 -1.81
C ASP A 290 -4.82 4.14 -2.55
N VAL A 291 -3.94 5.06 -2.09
CA VAL A 291 -3.80 6.42 -2.62
C VAL A 291 -2.35 6.86 -2.67
N VAL A 292 -1.99 7.54 -3.74
CA VAL A 292 -0.64 8.10 -3.93
C VAL A 292 -0.71 9.56 -4.37
N SER A 293 0.28 10.35 -3.95
CA SER A 293 0.45 11.71 -4.46
C SER A 293 0.90 11.70 -5.93
N SER A 294 0.39 12.66 -6.69
CA SER A 294 0.74 12.90 -8.08
C SER A 294 1.20 14.34 -8.26
N GLU A 295 1.52 14.74 -9.49
CA GLU A 295 1.95 16.10 -9.81
C GLU A 295 0.90 17.16 -9.46
N ASN A 296 1.35 18.39 -9.20
CA ASN A 296 0.52 19.56 -8.95
C ASN A 296 -0.43 19.44 -7.74
N GLY A 297 -0.09 18.63 -6.73
CA GLY A 297 -0.93 18.39 -5.56
C GLY A 297 -2.16 17.50 -5.83
N ASN A 298 -2.20 16.85 -6.98
CA ASN A 298 -3.24 15.88 -7.32
C ASN A 298 -2.97 14.53 -6.65
N HIS A 299 -3.99 13.67 -6.62
CA HIS A 299 -3.89 12.32 -6.04
C HIS A 299 -4.43 11.28 -7.03
N ILE A 300 -3.86 10.09 -6.98
CA ILE A 300 -4.38 8.92 -7.69
C ILE A 300 -4.82 7.90 -6.65
N ILE A 301 -6.06 7.44 -6.78
CA ILE A 301 -6.69 6.43 -5.94
C ILE A 301 -6.92 5.20 -6.80
N VAL A 302 -6.65 4.03 -6.27
CA VAL A 302 -6.93 2.76 -6.93
C VAL A 302 -7.82 1.88 -6.06
N GLY A 303 -8.58 1.02 -6.71
CA GLY A 303 -9.42 0.04 -6.06
C GLY A 303 -10.10 -0.85 -7.10
N ASP A 304 -11.27 -1.33 -6.76
CA ASP A 304 -12.11 -2.12 -7.66
C ASP A 304 -13.51 -1.52 -7.77
N THR A 305 -14.11 -1.68 -8.97
CA THR A 305 -15.48 -1.24 -9.27
C THR A 305 -16.30 -2.38 -9.86
N ARG A 306 -17.57 -2.44 -9.48
CA ARG A 306 -18.60 -3.28 -10.10
C ARG A 306 -19.67 -2.48 -10.83
N SER A 307 -19.59 -1.16 -10.73
CA SER A 307 -20.52 -0.22 -11.34
C SER A 307 -20.24 0.02 -12.83
N GLU A 308 -21.27 0.42 -13.57
CA GLU A 308 -21.22 0.74 -15.01
C GLU A 308 -21.81 2.12 -15.31
N GLU A 309 -22.03 2.95 -14.31
CA GLU A 309 -22.66 4.27 -14.46
C GLU A 309 -22.17 5.26 -13.39
N GLN A 310 -22.67 6.49 -13.49
CA GLN A 310 -22.36 7.64 -12.65
C GLN A 310 -20.90 8.06 -12.81
N ASP A 311 -20.00 7.78 -11.85
CA ASP A 311 -18.59 8.15 -11.95
C ASP A 311 -17.75 7.10 -12.70
N VAL A 312 -18.31 5.92 -12.93
CA VAL A 312 -17.63 4.81 -13.62
C VAL A 312 -18.11 4.76 -15.07
N SER A 313 -17.20 4.99 -16.02
CA SER A 313 -17.57 5.01 -17.44
C SER A 313 -17.64 3.63 -18.09
N VAL A 314 -16.86 2.66 -17.57
CA VAL A 314 -16.76 1.31 -18.11
C VAL A 314 -16.43 0.31 -17.00
N ASN A 315 -17.13 -0.82 -16.99
CA ASN A 315 -16.74 -2.05 -16.33
C ASN A 315 -16.83 -3.18 -17.37
N ASN A 316 -15.77 -3.96 -17.52
CA ASN A 316 -15.70 -4.98 -18.56
C ASN A 316 -16.16 -6.36 -18.09
N GLY A 317 -16.38 -6.55 -16.80
CA GLY A 317 -16.71 -7.85 -16.24
C GLY A 317 -17.42 -7.82 -14.89
N ALA A 318 -17.02 -8.74 -14.02
CA ALA A 318 -17.63 -8.83 -12.70
C ALA A 318 -17.11 -7.75 -11.73
N ALA A 319 -15.84 -7.41 -11.84
CA ALA A 319 -15.21 -6.25 -11.19
C ALA A 319 -13.92 -5.90 -11.92
N ASP A 320 -13.69 -4.61 -12.16
CA ASP A 320 -12.47 -4.09 -12.78
C ASP A 320 -11.63 -3.32 -11.75
N LEU A 321 -10.31 -3.31 -11.95
CA LEU A 321 -9.43 -2.34 -11.31
C LEU A 321 -9.86 -0.94 -11.75
N TRP A 322 -10.19 -0.08 -10.80
CA TRP A 322 -10.60 1.30 -11.05
C TRP A 322 -9.54 2.28 -10.55
N ILE A 323 -9.19 3.23 -11.42
CA ILE A 323 -8.17 4.24 -11.18
C ILE A 323 -8.84 5.59 -11.28
N LEU A 324 -8.76 6.40 -10.22
CA LEU A 324 -9.34 7.72 -10.15
C LEU A 324 -8.25 8.75 -9.88
N LYS A 325 -8.09 9.75 -10.75
CA LYS A 325 -7.23 10.91 -10.49
C LYS A 325 -8.07 12.11 -10.10
N ILE A 326 -7.76 12.69 -8.94
CA ILE A 326 -8.46 13.85 -8.39
C ILE A 326 -7.50 15.02 -8.14
N THR A 327 -8.06 16.24 -8.14
CA THR A 327 -7.36 17.44 -7.70
C THR A 327 -7.20 17.48 -6.18
N GLU A 328 -6.42 18.43 -5.67
CA GLU A 328 -6.31 18.71 -4.22
C GLU A 328 -7.66 19.03 -3.54
N ASN A 329 -8.67 19.44 -4.32
CA ASN A 329 -10.02 19.74 -3.85
C ASN A 329 -11.01 18.58 -4.07
N GLY A 330 -10.52 17.43 -4.52
CA GLY A 330 -11.34 16.25 -4.78
C GLY A 330 -12.16 16.31 -6.09
N ASP A 331 -11.84 17.18 -7.04
CA ASP A 331 -12.52 17.19 -8.34
C ASP A 331 -11.87 16.16 -9.27
N VAL A 332 -12.69 15.34 -9.93
CA VAL A 332 -12.20 14.29 -10.84
C VAL A 332 -11.53 14.92 -12.06
N LEU A 333 -10.30 14.53 -12.32
CA LEU A 333 -9.56 14.90 -13.54
C LEU A 333 -9.75 13.86 -14.64
N TRP A 334 -9.67 12.61 -14.28
CA TRP A 334 -9.95 11.46 -15.14
C TRP A 334 -10.17 10.21 -14.29
N GLU A 335 -10.86 9.24 -14.86
CA GLU A 335 -10.97 7.89 -14.33
C GLU A 335 -10.67 6.86 -15.42
N LYS A 336 -10.27 5.66 -15.04
CA LYS A 336 -10.02 4.54 -15.96
C LYS A 336 -10.27 3.21 -15.27
N SER A 337 -10.88 2.29 -16.02
CA SER A 337 -11.01 0.89 -15.64
C SER A 337 -10.04 0.03 -16.43
N LEU A 338 -9.37 -0.89 -15.76
CA LEU A 338 -8.53 -1.91 -16.36
C LEU A 338 -9.02 -3.27 -15.89
N GLY A 339 -9.32 -4.15 -16.82
CA GLY A 339 -9.84 -5.47 -16.50
C GLY A 339 -10.26 -6.27 -17.72
N GLY A 340 -11.13 -7.22 -17.53
CA GLY A 340 -11.69 -8.11 -18.53
C GLY A 340 -12.95 -8.80 -18.00
N SER A 341 -13.27 -10.02 -18.46
CA SER A 341 -14.57 -10.65 -18.20
C SER A 341 -14.85 -11.09 -16.75
N ASN A 342 -13.85 -11.09 -15.85
CA ASN A 342 -13.95 -11.62 -14.50
C ASN A 342 -13.60 -10.57 -13.42
N PHE A 343 -13.01 -11.01 -12.30
CA PHE A 343 -12.64 -10.18 -11.18
C PHE A 343 -11.19 -9.70 -11.27
N TYR A 344 -10.99 -8.39 -11.14
CA TYR A 344 -9.71 -7.72 -11.05
C TYR A 344 -9.74 -6.76 -9.86
N VAL A 345 -8.74 -6.85 -9.02
CA VAL A 345 -8.69 -6.05 -7.80
C VAL A 345 -7.31 -5.39 -7.70
N ALA A 346 -7.26 -4.07 -7.54
CA ALA A 346 -6.06 -3.40 -7.05
C ALA A 346 -5.96 -3.56 -5.53
N ARG A 347 -4.72 -3.56 -5.02
CA ARG A 347 -4.41 -3.62 -3.59
C ARG A 347 -3.55 -2.46 -3.12
N SER A 348 -2.58 -2.06 -3.93
CA SER A 348 -1.70 -0.93 -3.64
C SER A 348 -1.34 -0.15 -4.89
N ILE A 349 -0.90 1.08 -4.71
CA ILE A 349 -0.29 1.93 -5.74
C ILE A 349 0.92 2.67 -5.18
N ASN A 350 2.05 2.60 -5.87
CA ASN A 350 3.26 3.31 -5.50
C ASN A 350 3.82 4.12 -6.66
N SER A 351 4.37 5.30 -6.37
CA SER A 351 5.03 6.14 -7.36
C SER A 351 6.36 5.54 -7.80
N THR A 352 6.76 5.83 -9.02
CA THR A 352 8.05 5.40 -9.57
C THR A 352 8.86 6.60 -10.06
N PHE A 353 10.19 6.48 -10.06
CA PHE A 353 11.11 7.60 -10.40
C PHE A 353 10.98 8.12 -11.84
N ASP A 354 10.22 7.44 -12.70
CA ASP A 354 9.96 7.80 -14.09
C ASP A 354 8.61 8.49 -14.31
N ASN A 355 8.05 9.10 -13.26
CA ASN A 355 6.74 9.76 -13.25
C ASN A 355 5.57 8.85 -13.63
N GLY A 356 5.67 7.57 -13.36
CA GLY A 356 4.58 6.62 -13.48
C GLY A 356 4.28 5.98 -12.12
N PHE A 357 3.41 4.96 -12.15
CA PHE A 357 2.98 4.26 -10.95
C PHE A 357 3.02 2.75 -11.17
N ILE A 358 3.34 2.02 -10.12
CA ILE A 358 3.20 0.57 -10.06
C ILE A 358 1.98 0.25 -9.20
N ILE A 359 1.16 -0.69 -9.67
CA ILE A 359 -0.03 -1.16 -8.97
C ILE A 359 0.14 -2.67 -8.75
N ALA A 360 -0.13 -3.14 -7.56
CA ALA A 360 -0.21 -4.55 -7.25
C ALA A 360 -1.66 -4.96 -7.01
N GLY A 361 -2.00 -6.20 -7.38
CA GLY A 361 -3.33 -6.73 -7.23
C GLY A 361 -3.45 -8.17 -7.68
N SER A 362 -4.63 -8.55 -8.13
CA SER A 362 -4.89 -9.89 -8.65
C SER A 362 -5.86 -9.88 -9.83
N SER A 363 -5.71 -10.88 -10.70
CA SER A 363 -6.57 -11.12 -11.85
C SER A 363 -7.13 -12.53 -11.83
N ARG A 364 -8.36 -12.70 -12.31
CA ARG A 364 -9.05 -13.99 -12.43
C ARG A 364 -9.44 -14.33 -13.86
N SER A 365 -8.94 -13.63 -14.86
CA SER A 365 -9.19 -13.96 -16.26
C SER A 365 -7.97 -13.73 -17.14
N SER A 366 -8.03 -14.24 -18.37
CA SER A 366 -6.98 -14.18 -19.39
C SER A 366 -7.45 -13.41 -20.61
N ASP A 367 -8.23 -12.34 -20.40
CA ASP A 367 -8.73 -11.47 -21.46
C ASP A 367 -8.66 -9.99 -21.04
N GLY A 368 -9.14 -9.10 -21.92
CA GLY A 368 -9.08 -7.65 -21.68
C GLY A 368 -7.66 -7.13 -21.57
N ASN A 369 -7.30 -6.59 -20.40
CA ASN A 369 -5.97 -6.05 -20.14
C ASN A 369 -4.96 -7.08 -19.61
N VAL A 370 -5.34 -8.34 -19.46
CA VAL A 370 -4.48 -9.43 -18.97
C VAL A 370 -4.23 -10.43 -20.10
N ASN A 371 -2.97 -10.72 -20.36
CA ASN A 371 -2.58 -11.62 -21.43
C ASN A 371 -2.64 -13.09 -21.02
N GLU A 372 -2.45 -13.40 -19.75
CA GLU A 372 -2.36 -14.77 -19.24
C GLU A 372 -2.88 -14.85 -17.80
N ASN A 373 -3.67 -15.87 -17.51
CA ASN A 373 -4.00 -16.32 -16.16
C ASN A 373 -3.81 -17.84 -16.13
N LYS A 374 -3.11 -18.35 -15.14
CA LYS A 374 -2.70 -19.75 -15.04
C LYS A 374 -3.62 -20.59 -14.16
N GLY A 375 -4.42 -19.94 -13.32
CA GLY A 375 -5.22 -20.64 -12.33
C GLY A 375 -6.49 -19.93 -11.88
N GLN A 376 -6.72 -19.97 -10.58
CA GLN A 376 -7.89 -19.33 -9.99
C GLN A 376 -7.74 -17.81 -9.95
N ASN A 377 -6.70 -17.34 -9.30
CA ASN A 377 -6.28 -15.93 -9.26
C ASN A 377 -4.77 -15.90 -9.41
N ASP A 378 -4.26 -15.05 -10.28
CA ASP A 378 -2.82 -14.76 -10.38
C ASP A 378 -2.52 -13.39 -9.80
N ALA A 379 -1.37 -13.25 -9.13
CA ALA A 379 -0.83 -11.96 -8.76
C ALA A 379 -0.64 -11.09 -10.01
N TRP A 380 -1.17 -9.87 -10.00
CA TRP A 380 -1.16 -8.96 -11.15
C TRP A 380 -0.42 -7.67 -10.82
N ILE A 381 0.64 -7.42 -11.55
CA ILE A 381 1.51 -6.25 -11.39
C ILE A 381 1.39 -5.38 -12.64
N ILE A 382 1.09 -4.10 -12.46
CA ILE A 382 0.76 -3.19 -13.55
C ILE A 382 1.62 -1.93 -13.43
N LYS A 383 2.16 -1.50 -14.56
CA LYS A 383 2.83 -0.20 -14.69
C LYS A 383 1.94 0.73 -15.50
N ILE A 384 1.64 1.90 -14.93
CA ILE A 384 0.90 2.96 -15.64
C ILE A 384 1.72 4.24 -15.73
N SER A 385 1.41 5.07 -16.73
CA SER A 385 1.91 6.44 -16.83
C SER A 385 1.14 7.39 -15.90
N ASN A 386 1.61 8.63 -15.75
CA ASN A 386 0.91 9.66 -15.00
C ASN A 386 -0.44 10.08 -15.63
N ALA A 387 -0.67 9.76 -16.89
CA ALA A 387 -1.95 9.92 -17.58
C ALA A 387 -2.87 8.68 -17.43
N GLY A 388 -2.48 7.68 -16.63
CA GLY A 388 -3.22 6.44 -16.45
C GLY A 388 -3.15 5.48 -17.64
N GLU A 389 -2.20 5.66 -18.57
CA GLU A 389 -2.03 4.72 -19.69
C GLU A 389 -1.29 3.46 -19.21
N LEU A 390 -1.81 2.29 -19.55
CA LEU A 390 -1.15 1.01 -19.29
C LEU A 390 0.15 0.93 -20.11
N LEU A 391 1.29 0.82 -19.42
CA LEU A 391 2.60 0.70 -20.05
C LEU A 391 3.01 -0.75 -20.23
N TRP A 392 2.78 -1.56 -19.21
CA TRP A 392 2.92 -3.02 -19.23
C TRP A 392 2.16 -3.64 -18.06
N GLU A 393 1.88 -4.91 -18.17
CA GLU A 393 1.31 -5.74 -17.13
C GLU A 393 2.07 -7.07 -17.03
N LYS A 394 2.00 -7.71 -15.87
CA LYS A 394 2.57 -9.03 -15.61
C LYS A 394 1.73 -9.78 -14.60
N THR A 395 1.30 -10.99 -14.99
CA THR A 395 0.73 -11.98 -14.08
C THR A 395 1.79 -12.96 -13.62
N VAL A 396 1.74 -13.34 -12.36
CA VAL A 396 2.63 -14.33 -11.73
C VAL A 396 1.79 -15.27 -10.87
N GLY A 397 1.88 -16.57 -11.12
CA GLY A 397 1.11 -17.54 -10.37
C GLY A 397 1.19 -18.94 -10.95
N GLY A 398 0.33 -19.82 -10.44
CA GLY A 398 0.14 -21.20 -10.86
C GLY A 398 -1.34 -21.57 -10.93
N THR A 399 -1.66 -22.85 -10.66
CA THR A 399 -3.05 -23.33 -10.80
C THR A 399 -3.97 -22.94 -9.65
N GLU A 400 -3.45 -22.55 -8.51
CA GLU A 400 -4.23 -22.19 -7.32
C GLU A 400 -4.37 -20.65 -7.17
N ILE A 401 -4.42 -20.16 -5.95
CA ILE A 401 -4.62 -18.73 -5.65
C ILE A 401 -3.28 -18.07 -5.39
N ASP A 402 -3.02 -16.99 -6.12
CA ASP A 402 -1.82 -16.17 -6.01
C ASP A 402 -2.23 -14.70 -5.98
N PHE A 403 -1.81 -13.94 -4.98
CA PHE A 403 -2.12 -12.52 -4.82
C PHE A 403 -0.84 -11.68 -4.70
N ALA A 404 -0.83 -10.49 -5.31
CA ALA A 404 0.06 -9.42 -4.93
C ALA A 404 -0.70 -8.40 -4.07
N TYR A 405 -0.14 -8.07 -2.91
CA TYR A 405 -0.72 -7.09 -1.98
C TYR A 405 -0.06 -5.73 -2.08
N ASP A 406 1.25 -5.70 -2.34
CA ASP A 406 2.00 -4.45 -2.44
C ASP A 406 3.18 -4.58 -3.40
N ALA A 407 3.64 -3.44 -3.97
CA ALA A 407 4.78 -3.42 -4.87
C ALA A 407 5.54 -2.10 -4.82
N VAL A 408 6.87 -2.16 -4.80
CA VAL A 408 7.74 -0.98 -4.74
C VAL A 408 8.81 -1.04 -5.83
N LYS A 409 9.25 0.14 -6.31
CA LYS A 409 10.40 0.26 -7.21
C LYS A 409 11.64 0.64 -6.42
N LEU A 410 12.67 -0.22 -6.47
CA LEU A 410 13.97 0.04 -5.85
C LEU A 410 14.77 1.09 -6.65
N THR A 411 15.78 1.67 -5.99
CA THR A 411 16.65 2.71 -6.60
C THR A 411 17.45 2.21 -7.81
N ASN A 412 17.71 0.90 -7.90
CA ASN A 412 18.36 0.28 -9.05
C ASN A 412 17.41 0.04 -10.25
N GLY A 413 16.13 0.39 -10.11
CA GLY A 413 15.10 0.23 -11.14
C GLY A 413 14.27 -1.04 -11.06
N THR A 414 14.69 -2.01 -10.25
CA THR A 414 13.96 -3.28 -10.00
C THR A 414 12.64 -3.01 -9.29
N ILE A 415 11.60 -3.72 -9.67
CA ILE A 415 10.31 -3.73 -8.97
C ILE A 415 10.24 -5.00 -8.13
N ILE A 416 9.88 -4.84 -6.88
CA ILE A 416 9.55 -5.93 -5.96
C ILE A 416 8.06 -5.85 -5.67
N ALA A 417 7.34 -6.94 -5.93
CA ALA A 417 5.97 -7.12 -5.47
C ALA A 417 5.93 -8.26 -4.45
N VAL A 418 5.02 -8.16 -3.49
CA VAL A 418 4.87 -9.14 -2.42
C VAL A 418 3.41 -9.53 -2.22
N GLY A 419 3.21 -10.75 -1.72
CA GLY A 419 1.87 -11.24 -1.47
C GLY A 419 1.85 -12.64 -0.89
N GLU A 420 0.96 -13.46 -1.40
CA GLU A 420 0.82 -14.85 -0.98
C GLU A 420 0.57 -15.77 -2.18
N THR A 421 0.96 -17.03 -2.04
CA THR A 421 0.72 -18.09 -3.02
C THR A 421 0.26 -19.38 -2.36
N SER A 422 -0.74 -20.02 -2.96
CA SER A 422 -1.12 -21.41 -2.66
C SER A 422 -0.67 -22.38 -3.76
N SER A 423 -0.06 -21.87 -4.83
CA SER A 423 0.40 -22.66 -5.98
C SER A 423 1.73 -23.35 -5.73
N PHE A 424 1.99 -24.42 -6.47
CA PHE A 424 3.24 -25.17 -6.49
C PHE A 424 3.62 -25.60 -7.93
N ASP A 425 3.15 -24.82 -8.90
CA ASP A 425 3.40 -24.99 -10.34
C ASP A 425 3.40 -23.63 -11.04
N GLY A 426 3.47 -23.62 -12.36
CA GLY A 426 3.52 -22.38 -13.15
C GLY A 426 4.80 -21.58 -12.89
N ASP A 427 4.65 -20.37 -12.41
CA ASP A 427 5.79 -19.52 -12.00
C ASP A 427 6.27 -19.85 -10.58
N ILE A 428 5.51 -20.59 -9.79
CA ILE A 428 5.80 -20.92 -8.39
C ILE A 428 6.43 -22.29 -8.30
N LEU A 429 7.72 -22.33 -7.99
CA LEU A 429 8.47 -23.59 -7.97
C LEU A 429 8.37 -24.35 -6.66
N VAL A 430 8.13 -23.63 -5.56
CA VAL A 430 8.11 -24.20 -4.20
C VAL A 430 6.99 -23.56 -3.41
N ASN A 431 6.19 -24.36 -2.73
CA ASN A 431 5.29 -23.96 -1.65
C ASN A 431 5.48 -24.96 -0.52
N LYS A 432 5.73 -24.48 0.70
CA LYS A 432 6.11 -25.31 1.86
C LYS A 432 4.92 -25.66 2.74
N GLY A 433 3.83 -24.87 2.64
CA GLY A 433 2.66 -24.99 3.49
C GLY A 433 1.33 -24.95 2.74
N PHE A 434 0.33 -24.35 3.38
CA PHE A 434 -0.96 -24.07 2.75
C PHE A 434 -0.88 -22.82 1.88
N THR A 435 -0.22 -21.80 2.41
CA THR A 435 0.00 -20.51 1.74
C THR A 435 1.36 -19.99 2.20
N ASP A 436 2.22 -19.66 1.25
CA ASP A 436 3.53 -19.07 1.52
C ASP A 436 3.54 -17.59 1.12
N LEU A 437 4.32 -16.79 1.84
CA LEU A 437 4.69 -15.43 1.47
C LEU A 437 5.40 -15.45 0.10
N LEU A 438 4.91 -14.66 -0.85
CA LEU A 438 5.43 -14.57 -2.21
C LEU A 438 6.24 -13.28 -2.40
N ILE A 439 7.43 -13.42 -2.97
CA ILE A 439 8.28 -12.32 -3.45
C ILE A 439 8.40 -12.42 -4.97
N ILE A 440 8.06 -11.37 -5.68
CA ILE A 440 8.16 -11.26 -7.13
C ILE A 440 9.14 -10.17 -7.48
N LYS A 441 10.14 -10.49 -8.31
CA LYS A 441 11.13 -9.53 -8.82
C LYS A 441 10.95 -9.33 -10.32
N ILE A 442 10.80 -8.06 -10.74
CA ILE A 442 10.53 -7.64 -12.12
C ILE A 442 11.53 -6.55 -12.53
N ASN A 443 12.02 -6.67 -13.78
CA ASN A 443 12.88 -5.67 -14.45
C ASN A 443 12.24 -5.10 -15.71
#